data_f244e16346996b51e7f84293e6de5d75
#
_entry.id   f244e16346996b51e7f84293e6de5d75
#
_cell.length_a   1.000
_cell.length_b   1.000
_cell.length_c   1.000
_cell.angle_alpha   90.00
_cell.angle_beta   90.00
_cell.angle_gamma   90.00
#
_symmetry.space_group_name_H-M   'P 1'
#
loop_
_entity.id
_entity.type
_entity.pdbx_description
1 polymer ?
#
loop_
_entity_poly.entity_id
_entity_poly.type
_entity_poly.pdbx_seq_one_letter_code
_entity_poly.pdbx_strand_id
1 'polypeptide(L)'
;VGNSWAGMRRALPSDDADELAWLLFRQEDVLSLQQARAHLTRRAIRHRVTTDRWRQAHRAVLVAHNGPVGPAQLRWIAVLAAGPTALLGGMTAAQAGGLRGFPERVVHLLLPATTRRSPLPAGVLAHRTTHLPDSDVVPVAAPPRTAAARSIVDAAQWAPTDTRARAIVAAAFQQRLVGGDDVHEVVERMPRVRRRRLILSTATDAAGGAHSLGELDLLGLVRRAGLPEPSRQVVRRDSAGRRRYLDAYFEQWRVHVEVDGGQHLDPAHAWADMRRQNDLWVEGDRVLRFPAWVLRAHPEEVIAQLRAALRAAGWPG
;
A
#
# COMPACT_ATOMS: atom_id res chain seq x y z
N VAL A 1 -2.69 -27.53 9.75
CA VAL A 1 -2.39 -26.99 11.08
C VAL A 1 -2.08 -25.51 10.87
N GLY A 2 -3.08 -24.64 11.13
CA GLY A 2 -3.01 -23.21 10.85
C GLY A 2 -2.12 -22.47 11.85
N ASN A 3 -1.25 -21.62 11.33
CA ASN A 3 -0.41 -20.71 12.09
C ASN A 3 -1.24 -19.62 12.79
N SER A 4 -1.51 -19.79 14.05
CA SER A 4 -2.23 -18.84 14.92
C SER A 4 -1.26 -17.86 15.65
N TRP A 5 -0.24 -17.34 14.98
CA TRP A 5 0.70 -16.36 15.57
C TRP A 5 0.41 -14.90 15.21
N ALA A 6 -0.63 -14.64 14.44
CA ALA A 6 -0.98 -13.30 13.94
C ALA A 6 -2.03 -12.59 14.83
N GLY A 7 -1.83 -12.49 16.13
CA GLY A 7 -2.84 -11.83 16.97
C GLY A 7 -2.50 -11.60 18.43
N MET A 8 -1.40 -12.08 18.93
CA MET A 8 -1.03 -11.78 20.32
C MET A 8 -0.47 -10.36 20.40
N ARG A 9 -1.24 -9.41 20.93
CA ARG A 9 -0.73 -8.09 21.31
C ARG A 9 0.40 -8.30 22.29
N ARG A 10 1.56 -7.78 21.95
CA ARG A 10 2.73 -7.81 22.82
C ARG A 10 2.38 -7.08 24.13
N ALA A 11 2.63 -7.73 25.27
CA ALA A 11 2.42 -7.11 26.56
C ALA A 11 3.37 -5.91 26.72
N LEU A 12 2.87 -4.81 27.24
CA LEU A 12 3.70 -3.68 27.63
C LEU A 12 4.70 -4.14 28.71
N PRO A 13 5.93 -3.64 28.70
CA PRO A 13 6.82 -3.79 29.82
C PRO A 13 6.19 -3.21 31.09
N SER A 14 6.53 -3.75 32.25
CA SER A 14 6.09 -3.19 33.53
C SER A 14 6.71 -1.79 33.75
N ASP A 15 6.09 -1.00 34.62
CA ASP A 15 6.56 0.38 34.88
C ASP A 15 7.98 0.44 35.46
N ASP A 16 8.41 -0.63 36.12
CA ASP A 16 9.76 -0.85 36.69
C ASP A 16 10.73 -1.55 35.72
N ALA A 17 10.30 -1.81 34.47
CA ALA A 17 11.17 -2.45 33.47
C ALA A 17 12.38 -1.58 33.14
N ASP A 18 13.51 -2.23 32.91
CA ASP A 18 14.74 -1.54 32.52
C ASP A 18 14.64 -0.92 31.10
N GLU A 19 15.58 -0.01 30.79
CA GLU A 19 15.64 0.65 29.49
C GLU A 19 15.78 -0.33 28.31
N LEU A 20 16.45 -1.46 28.53
CA LEU A 20 16.61 -2.50 27.52
C LEU A 20 15.27 -3.15 27.19
N ALA A 21 14.43 -3.44 28.18
CA ALA A 21 13.09 -4.00 27.98
C ALA A 21 12.20 -3.05 27.16
N TRP A 22 12.22 -1.76 27.51
CA TRP A 22 11.51 -0.75 26.75
C TRP A 22 12.03 -0.57 25.32
N LEU A 23 13.34 -0.64 25.12
CA LEU A 23 13.96 -0.57 23.79
C LEU A 23 13.58 -1.78 22.94
N LEU A 24 13.65 -2.98 23.52
CA LEU A 24 13.19 -4.21 22.87
C LEU A 24 11.71 -4.14 22.49
N PHE A 25 10.86 -3.67 23.38
CA PHE A 25 9.45 -3.49 23.10
C PHE A 25 9.21 -2.53 21.91
N ARG A 26 9.84 -1.35 21.91
CA ARG A 26 9.69 -0.36 20.83
C ARG A 26 10.24 -0.82 19.49
N GLN A 27 11.24 -1.68 19.49
CA GLN A 27 11.92 -2.16 18.27
C GLN A 27 11.59 -3.61 17.91
N GLU A 28 10.46 -4.15 18.39
CA GLU A 28 10.01 -5.51 18.03
C GLU A 28 11.09 -6.58 18.30
N ASP A 29 11.78 -6.51 19.45
CA ASP A 29 12.90 -7.38 19.85
C ASP A 29 14.14 -7.28 18.95
N VAL A 30 14.28 -6.25 18.15
CA VAL A 30 15.44 -6.04 17.28
C VAL A 30 16.32 -4.94 17.84
N LEU A 31 17.61 -5.17 17.94
CA LEU A 31 18.60 -4.22 18.44
C LEU A 31 19.79 -4.10 17.48
N SER A 32 20.36 -2.91 17.35
CA SER A 32 21.72 -2.83 16.85
C SER A 32 22.71 -3.37 17.89
N LEU A 33 23.85 -3.88 17.43
CA LEU A 33 24.92 -4.30 18.32
C LEU A 33 25.43 -3.14 19.20
N GLN A 34 25.37 -1.91 18.71
CA GLN A 34 25.72 -0.71 19.48
C GLN A 34 24.72 -0.49 20.62
N GLN A 35 23.43 -0.55 20.35
CA GLN A 35 22.38 -0.45 21.38
C GLN A 35 22.52 -1.57 22.43
N ALA A 36 22.69 -2.82 21.98
CA ALA A 36 22.90 -3.92 22.91
C ALA A 36 24.12 -3.72 23.85
N ARG A 37 25.19 -3.13 23.33
CA ARG A 37 26.41 -2.84 24.12
C ARG A 37 26.24 -1.70 25.11
N ALA A 38 25.26 -0.83 24.94
CA ALA A 38 24.96 0.21 25.93
C ALA A 38 24.33 -0.36 27.21
N HIS A 39 23.66 -1.51 27.11
CA HIS A 39 22.93 -2.13 28.23
C HIS A 39 23.58 -3.45 28.72
N LEU A 40 24.40 -4.10 27.89
CA LEU A 40 24.92 -5.44 28.16
C LEU A 40 26.42 -5.54 27.88
N THR A 41 27.13 -6.34 28.69
CA THR A 41 28.52 -6.66 28.41
C THR A 41 28.66 -7.52 27.15
N ARG A 42 29.83 -7.47 26.51
CA ARG A 42 30.16 -8.32 25.34
C ARG A 42 29.98 -9.81 25.65
N ARG A 43 30.35 -10.24 26.88
CA ARG A 43 30.20 -11.63 27.34
C ARG A 43 28.73 -12.01 27.43
N ALA A 44 27.88 -11.15 28.00
CA ALA A 44 26.44 -11.38 28.11
C ALA A 44 25.75 -11.46 26.76
N ILE A 45 26.12 -10.60 25.78
CA ILE A 45 25.58 -10.66 24.41
C ILE A 45 26.02 -11.98 23.74
N ARG A 46 27.31 -12.31 23.81
CA ARG A 46 27.84 -13.57 23.24
C ARG A 46 27.13 -14.78 23.82
N HIS A 47 26.98 -14.85 25.14
CA HIS A 47 26.28 -15.94 25.81
C HIS A 47 24.83 -16.12 25.29
N ARG A 48 24.07 -15.02 25.14
CA ARG A 48 22.70 -15.08 24.61
C ARG A 48 22.65 -15.62 23.17
N VAL A 49 23.63 -15.27 22.34
CA VAL A 49 23.72 -15.74 20.96
C VAL A 49 24.17 -17.20 20.90
N THR A 50 25.18 -17.60 21.69
CA THR A 50 25.70 -19.00 21.68
C THR A 50 24.76 -20.01 22.35
N THR A 51 23.83 -19.55 23.19
CA THR A 51 22.78 -20.38 23.82
C THR A 51 21.45 -20.29 23.07
N ASP A 52 21.45 -19.81 21.84
CA ASP A 52 20.26 -19.67 20.97
C ASP A 52 19.09 -18.90 21.60
N ARG A 53 19.35 -18.09 22.63
CA ARG A 53 18.34 -17.17 23.17
C ARG A 53 18.14 -15.98 22.25
N TRP A 54 19.22 -15.50 21.62
CA TRP A 54 19.24 -14.41 20.67
C TRP A 54 19.82 -14.87 19.35
N ARG A 55 19.38 -14.23 18.26
CA ARG A 55 19.91 -14.50 16.91
C ARG A 55 20.65 -13.28 16.38
N GLN A 56 21.78 -13.51 15.73
CA GLN A 56 22.46 -12.49 14.95
C GLN A 56 21.86 -12.46 13.52
N ALA A 57 20.94 -11.51 13.27
CA ALA A 57 20.26 -11.38 11.99
C ALA A 57 21.13 -10.68 10.93
N HIS A 58 22.07 -9.85 11.37
CA HIS A 58 23.07 -9.18 10.53
C HIS A 58 24.31 -8.91 11.38
N ARG A 59 25.48 -8.65 10.76
CA ARG A 59 26.74 -8.36 11.50
C ARG A 59 26.60 -7.28 12.58
N ALA A 60 25.67 -6.33 12.40
CA ALA A 60 25.42 -5.23 13.31
C ALA A 60 24.06 -5.29 14.02
N VAL A 61 23.26 -6.36 13.81
CA VAL A 61 21.88 -6.43 14.29
C VAL A 61 21.59 -7.76 14.93
N LEU A 62 20.98 -7.70 16.10
CA LEU A 62 20.54 -8.81 16.93
C LEU A 62 19.02 -8.85 17.00
N VAL A 63 18.45 -10.05 17.11
CA VAL A 63 17.04 -10.31 17.44
C VAL A 63 17.01 -11.03 18.78
N ALA A 64 16.25 -10.52 19.74
CA ALA A 64 16.25 -11.00 21.13
C ALA A 64 15.40 -12.27 21.33
N HIS A 65 15.30 -13.11 20.31
CA HIS A 65 14.70 -14.44 20.35
C HIS A 65 15.28 -15.30 19.21
N ASN A 66 14.97 -16.60 19.22
CA ASN A 66 15.37 -17.56 18.18
C ASN A 66 14.22 -17.99 17.25
N GLY A 67 13.02 -17.51 17.49
CA GLY A 67 11.83 -17.77 16.68
C GLY A 67 11.89 -17.17 15.27
N PRO A 68 10.89 -17.41 14.40
CA PRO A 68 10.84 -16.82 13.07
C PRO A 68 10.76 -15.28 13.15
N VAL A 69 11.38 -14.63 12.16
CA VAL A 69 11.38 -13.15 12.05
C VAL A 69 10.15 -12.70 11.28
N GLY A 70 9.35 -11.85 11.90
CA GLY A 70 8.15 -11.29 11.30
C GLY A 70 8.41 -10.04 10.43
N PRO A 71 7.39 -9.57 9.67
CA PRO A 71 7.54 -8.41 8.78
C PRO A 71 7.94 -7.11 9.50
N ALA A 72 7.44 -6.86 10.73
CA ALA A 72 7.81 -5.71 11.53
C ALA A 72 9.30 -5.74 11.92
N GLN A 73 9.77 -6.91 12.33
CA GLN A 73 11.17 -7.13 12.66
C GLN A 73 12.10 -6.99 11.44
N LEU A 74 11.68 -7.48 10.26
CA LEU A 74 12.46 -7.30 9.03
C LEU A 74 12.68 -5.83 8.71
N ARG A 75 11.69 -4.97 8.93
CA ARG A 75 11.82 -3.52 8.76
C ARG A 75 12.85 -2.92 9.73
N TRP A 76 12.81 -3.33 11.00
CA TRP A 76 13.80 -2.90 12.00
C TRP A 76 15.20 -3.40 11.69
N ILE A 77 15.34 -4.68 11.30
CA ILE A 77 16.63 -5.25 10.88
C ILE A 77 17.22 -4.45 9.72
N ALA A 78 16.41 -4.12 8.72
CA ALA A 78 16.85 -3.36 7.57
C ALA A 78 17.36 -1.96 7.95
N VAL A 79 16.59 -1.21 8.74
CA VAL A 79 16.94 0.15 9.17
C VAL A 79 18.21 0.13 10.03
N LEU A 80 18.28 -0.74 11.05
CA LEU A 80 19.42 -0.82 11.95
C LEU A 80 20.71 -1.32 11.26
N ALA A 81 20.58 -2.20 10.27
CA ALA A 81 21.71 -2.67 9.46
C ALA A 81 22.29 -1.56 8.56
N ALA A 82 21.42 -0.70 8.05
CA ALA A 82 21.80 0.40 7.16
C ALA A 82 22.40 1.62 7.93
N GLY A 83 22.08 1.74 9.22
CA GLY A 83 22.64 2.79 10.10
C GLY A 83 21.64 3.88 10.50
N PRO A 84 22.08 4.87 11.29
CA PRO A 84 21.19 5.80 12.00
C PRO A 84 20.44 6.79 11.08
N THR A 85 20.92 7.00 9.87
CA THR A 85 20.27 7.89 8.89
C THR A 85 19.32 7.17 7.93
N ALA A 86 19.13 5.86 8.13
CA ALA A 86 18.27 5.06 7.27
C ALA A 86 16.81 5.24 7.65
N LEU A 87 15.97 5.41 6.62
CA LEU A 87 14.52 5.45 6.73
C LEU A 87 13.92 4.35 5.88
N LEU A 88 12.78 3.79 6.32
CA LEU A 88 11.93 3.08 5.39
C LEU A 88 11.47 4.05 4.30
N GLY A 89 11.52 3.63 3.03
CA GLY A 89 11.14 4.45 1.88
C GLY A 89 10.20 3.72 0.93
N GLY A 90 9.66 4.43 -0.03
CA GLY A 90 8.84 3.89 -1.10
C GLY A 90 7.72 2.97 -0.62
N MET A 91 7.59 1.81 -1.26
CA MET A 91 6.51 0.87 -0.95
C MET A 91 6.51 0.42 0.52
N THR A 92 7.66 0.18 1.11
CA THR A 92 7.75 -0.26 2.52
C THR A 92 7.26 0.82 3.48
N ALA A 93 7.63 2.09 3.25
CA ALA A 93 7.14 3.19 4.06
C ALA A 93 5.65 3.46 3.83
N ALA A 94 5.19 3.38 2.58
CA ALA A 94 3.77 3.51 2.23
C ALA A 94 2.90 2.44 2.93
N GLN A 95 3.34 1.19 2.93
CA GLN A 95 2.65 0.10 3.65
C GLN A 95 2.68 0.29 5.17
N ALA A 96 3.80 0.73 5.72
CA ALA A 96 3.90 1.08 7.14
C ALA A 96 3.02 2.28 7.50
N GLY A 97 2.71 3.14 6.54
CA GLY A 97 1.78 4.26 6.62
C GLY A 97 0.33 3.91 6.34
N GLY A 98 0.01 2.64 6.03
CA GLY A 98 -1.36 2.17 5.83
C GLY A 98 -1.74 1.77 4.40
N LEU A 99 -0.87 1.91 3.40
CA LEU A 99 -1.17 1.49 2.03
C LEU A 99 -1.38 -0.03 1.96
N ARG A 100 -2.51 -0.45 1.43
CA ARG A 100 -2.90 -1.86 1.28
C ARG A 100 -3.02 -2.26 -0.20
N GLY A 101 -3.04 -3.58 -0.47
CA GLY A 101 -3.27 -4.12 -1.82
C GLY A 101 -2.02 -4.31 -2.68
N PHE A 102 -0.82 -4.10 -2.12
CA PHE A 102 0.45 -4.21 -2.84
C PHE A 102 1.41 -5.16 -2.12
N PRO A 103 1.26 -6.48 -2.24
CA PRO A 103 2.17 -7.40 -1.60
C PRO A 103 3.60 -7.14 -2.09
N GLU A 104 4.53 -6.96 -1.15
CA GLU A 104 5.94 -6.71 -1.43
C GLU A 104 6.80 -7.56 -0.50
N ARG A 105 7.81 -8.22 -1.07
CA ARG A 105 8.76 -9.06 -0.32
C ARG A 105 10.06 -8.35 0.00
N VAL A 106 10.28 -7.21 -0.65
CA VAL A 106 11.51 -6.43 -0.51
C VAL A 106 11.29 -5.27 0.44
N VAL A 107 12.25 -5.05 1.34
CA VAL A 107 12.26 -3.87 2.21
C VAL A 107 13.02 -2.75 1.51
N HIS A 108 12.33 -1.66 1.19
CA HIS A 108 12.92 -0.46 0.59
C HIS A 108 13.37 0.52 1.66
N LEU A 109 14.62 0.93 1.58
CA LEU A 109 15.19 1.99 2.42
C LEU A 109 15.49 3.22 1.57
N LEU A 110 15.40 4.39 2.19
CA LEU A 110 15.90 5.65 1.68
C LEU A 110 17.05 6.13 2.55
N LEU A 111 18.17 6.47 1.93
CA LEU A 111 19.39 6.91 2.58
C LEU A 111 19.86 8.24 1.98
N PRO A 112 20.39 9.16 2.77
CA PRO A 112 21.16 10.28 2.24
C PRO A 112 22.29 9.79 1.32
N ALA A 113 22.56 10.51 0.24
CA ALA A 113 23.61 10.15 -0.73
C ALA A 113 24.99 10.07 -0.10
N THR A 114 25.22 10.85 0.96
CA THR A 114 26.48 10.90 1.74
C THR A 114 26.68 9.68 2.65
N THR A 115 25.64 8.86 2.90
CA THR A 115 25.76 7.69 3.77
C THR A 115 26.74 6.69 3.20
N ARG A 116 27.69 6.23 4.03
CA ARG A 116 28.66 5.20 3.62
C ARG A 116 27.94 3.91 3.21
N ARG A 117 28.37 3.31 2.12
CA ARG A 117 27.86 2.00 1.68
C ARG A 117 28.22 0.90 2.68
N SER A 118 27.26 0.10 3.06
CA SER A 118 27.40 -1.05 3.95
C SER A 118 26.65 -2.24 3.34
N PRO A 119 27.13 -3.47 3.48
CA PRO A 119 26.34 -4.64 3.13
C PRO A 119 25.00 -4.62 3.84
N LEU A 120 23.94 -4.97 3.14
CA LEU A 120 22.57 -5.03 3.67
C LEU A 120 22.10 -6.49 3.73
N PRO A 121 21.13 -6.80 4.59
CA PRO A 121 20.48 -8.11 4.60
C PRO A 121 19.85 -8.45 3.26
N ALA A 122 19.71 -9.75 2.98
CA ALA A 122 18.98 -10.22 1.79
C ALA A 122 17.54 -9.67 1.79
N GLY A 123 17.02 -9.31 0.62
CA GLY A 123 15.70 -8.74 0.48
C GLY A 123 15.57 -7.26 0.88
N VAL A 124 16.69 -6.57 1.13
CA VAL A 124 16.70 -5.12 1.41
C VAL A 124 17.32 -4.36 0.24
N LEU A 125 16.60 -3.35 -0.26
CA LEU A 125 17.07 -2.44 -1.30
C LEU A 125 17.22 -1.03 -0.75
N ALA A 126 18.41 -0.44 -0.88
CA ALA A 126 18.69 0.93 -0.49
C ALA A 126 18.67 1.87 -1.70
N HIS A 127 17.80 2.86 -1.65
CA HIS A 127 17.75 3.98 -2.57
C HIS A 127 18.47 5.18 -1.94
N ARG A 128 19.07 6.02 -2.77
CA ARG A 128 19.87 7.17 -2.30
C ARG A 128 19.28 8.46 -2.81
N THR A 129 19.25 9.46 -1.94
CA THR A 129 18.75 10.79 -2.29
C THR A 129 19.72 11.90 -1.83
N THR A 130 19.80 12.95 -2.61
CA THR A 130 20.45 14.21 -2.23
C THR A 130 19.45 15.21 -1.63
N HIS A 131 18.15 14.89 -1.68
CA HIS A 131 17.08 15.76 -1.21
C HIS A 131 16.16 15.00 -0.27
N LEU A 132 16.25 15.31 1.01
CA LEU A 132 15.45 14.72 2.09
C LEU A 132 15.21 15.79 3.17
N PRO A 133 14.27 16.72 2.95
CA PRO A 133 13.89 17.69 3.95
C PRO A 133 13.14 17.02 5.12
N ASP A 134 13.13 17.68 6.28
CA ASP A 134 12.45 17.16 7.48
C ASP A 134 10.96 16.94 7.26
N SER A 135 10.31 17.73 6.39
CA SER A 135 8.91 17.53 5.99
C SER A 135 8.65 16.18 5.30
N ASP A 136 9.67 15.55 4.74
CA ASP A 136 9.57 14.22 4.13
C ASP A 136 9.74 13.07 5.13
N VAL A 137 9.96 13.36 6.42
CA VAL A 137 10.20 12.37 7.47
C VAL A 137 9.08 12.39 8.50
N VAL A 138 8.62 11.23 8.95
CA VAL A 138 7.67 11.11 10.05
C VAL A 138 8.46 11.06 11.38
N PRO A 139 8.41 12.12 12.21
CA PRO A 139 9.31 12.26 13.37
C PRO A 139 9.16 11.16 14.42
N VAL A 140 7.94 10.66 14.62
CA VAL A 140 7.58 9.67 15.66
C VAL A 140 7.45 8.25 15.11
N ALA A 141 7.83 8.02 13.87
CA ALA A 141 7.69 6.69 13.27
C ALA A 141 8.70 5.69 13.83
N ALA A 142 8.22 4.50 14.12
CA ALA A 142 9.03 3.37 14.59
C ALA A 142 8.69 2.11 13.75
N PRO A 143 9.57 1.68 12.86
CA PRO A 143 10.86 2.25 12.44
C PRO A 143 10.74 3.63 11.76
N PRO A 144 11.81 4.44 11.74
CA PRO A 144 11.84 5.71 11.01
C PRO A 144 11.45 5.53 9.55
N ARG A 145 10.59 6.40 9.03
CA ARG A 145 10.09 6.30 7.65
C ARG A 145 9.81 7.65 7.01
N THR A 146 9.72 7.64 5.69
CA THR A 146 9.28 8.81 4.93
C THR A 146 7.79 9.09 5.14
N ALA A 147 7.40 10.37 4.99
CA ALA A 147 6.01 10.82 5.01
C ALA A 147 5.21 10.21 3.86
N ALA A 148 3.87 10.17 3.98
CA ALA A 148 2.99 9.46 3.06
C ALA A 148 3.21 9.87 1.60
N ALA A 149 3.13 11.16 1.27
CA ALA A 149 3.27 11.64 -0.10
C ALA A 149 4.65 11.30 -0.68
N ARG A 150 5.74 11.50 0.11
CA ARG A 150 7.08 11.11 -0.30
C ARG A 150 7.20 9.61 -0.54
N SER A 151 6.61 8.80 0.32
CA SER A 151 6.60 7.33 0.19
C SER A 151 5.90 6.88 -1.09
N ILE A 152 4.77 7.52 -1.45
CA ILE A 152 4.01 7.23 -2.66
C ILE A 152 4.78 7.63 -3.92
N VAL A 153 5.38 8.83 -3.94
CA VAL A 153 6.20 9.29 -5.07
C VAL A 153 7.39 8.34 -5.28
N ASP A 154 8.09 7.98 -4.20
CA ASP A 154 9.22 7.06 -4.27
C ASP A 154 8.77 5.65 -4.72
N ALA A 155 7.67 5.12 -4.20
CA ALA A 155 7.12 3.83 -4.62
C ALA A 155 6.73 3.82 -6.11
N ALA A 156 6.11 4.88 -6.59
CA ALA A 156 5.71 5.00 -7.99
C ALA A 156 6.92 5.14 -8.93
N GLN A 157 7.92 5.94 -8.56
CA GLN A 157 9.11 6.09 -9.41
C GLN A 157 10.00 4.83 -9.44
N TRP A 158 9.98 4.00 -8.39
CA TRP A 158 10.72 2.72 -8.32
C TRP A 158 9.91 1.53 -8.82
N ALA A 159 8.63 1.71 -9.12
CA ALA A 159 7.77 0.64 -9.63
C ALA A 159 8.36 0.01 -10.91
N PRO A 160 8.21 -1.31 -11.13
CA PRO A 160 8.75 -1.98 -12.30
C PRO A 160 8.07 -1.54 -13.61
N THR A 161 6.77 -1.18 -13.55
CA THR A 161 5.97 -0.78 -14.71
C THR A 161 5.19 0.50 -14.46
N ASP A 162 4.80 1.19 -15.53
CA ASP A 162 3.95 2.38 -15.46
C ASP A 162 2.56 2.06 -14.91
N THR A 163 2.02 0.90 -15.25
CA THR A 163 0.73 0.42 -14.70
C THR A 163 0.80 0.30 -13.19
N ARG A 164 1.87 -0.32 -12.65
CA ARG A 164 2.04 -0.42 -11.21
C ARG A 164 2.25 0.95 -10.55
N ALA A 165 2.99 1.87 -11.20
CA ALA A 165 3.17 3.23 -10.71
C ALA A 165 1.83 3.98 -10.57
N ARG A 166 0.98 3.91 -11.61
CA ARG A 166 -0.38 4.48 -11.56
C ARG A 166 -1.22 3.87 -10.46
N ALA A 167 -1.16 2.50 -10.33
CA ALA A 167 -1.89 1.77 -9.30
C ALA A 167 -1.55 2.27 -7.90
N ILE A 168 -0.27 2.49 -7.61
CA ILE A 168 0.20 2.96 -6.31
C ILE A 168 -0.35 4.35 -6.00
N VAL A 169 -0.22 5.29 -6.96
CA VAL A 169 -0.71 6.66 -6.77
C VAL A 169 -2.22 6.67 -6.56
N ALA A 170 -2.98 6.06 -7.46
CA ALA A 170 -4.44 6.06 -7.36
C ALA A 170 -4.94 5.39 -6.07
N ALA A 171 -4.35 4.26 -5.65
CA ALA A 171 -4.72 3.59 -4.40
C ALA A 171 -4.43 4.45 -3.16
N ALA A 172 -3.36 5.27 -3.19
CA ALA A 172 -3.06 6.17 -2.08
C ALA A 172 -4.15 7.24 -1.90
N PHE A 173 -4.68 7.78 -3.00
CA PHE A 173 -5.82 8.70 -2.96
C PHE A 173 -7.10 8.01 -2.52
N GLN A 174 -7.42 6.85 -3.06
CA GLN A 174 -8.60 6.07 -2.67
C GLN A 174 -8.60 5.70 -1.18
N GLN A 175 -7.43 5.37 -0.64
CA GLN A 175 -7.25 5.04 0.78
C GLN A 175 -7.06 6.29 1.66
N ARG A 176 -7.17 7.49 1.10
CA ARG A 176 -7.04 8.78 1.78
C ARG A 176 -5.72 8.93 2.56
N LEU A 177 -4.65 8.38 2.01
CA LEU A 177 -3.31 8.50 2.59
C LEU A 177 -2.62 9.81 2.18
N VAL A 178 -3.04 10.39 1.06
CA VAL A 178 -2.52 11.63 0.49
C VAL A 178 -3.66 12.48 -0.09
N GLY A 179 -3.48 13.80 -0.07
CA GLY A 179 -4.36 14.77 -0.72
C GLY A 179 -3.85 15.19 -2.11
N GLY A 180 -4.65 16.04 -2.80
CA GLY A 180 -4.34 16.50 -4.15
C GLY A 180 -3.01 17.22 -4.25
N ASP A 181 -2.76 18.13 -3.33
CA ASP A 181 -1.57 18.99 -3.35
C ASP A 181 -0.31 18.28 -2.81
N ASP A 182 -0.48 17.34 -1.88
CA ASP A 182 0.65 16.65 -1.21
C ASP A 182 1.63 16.01 -2.20
N VAL A 183 1.11 15.30 -3.23
CA VAL A 183 1.91 14.63 -4.24
C VAL A 183 2.59 15.64 -5.17
N HIS A 184 1.88 16.70 -5.55
CA HIS A 184 2.41 17.78 -6.39
C HIS A 184 3.57 18.47 -5.70
N GLU A 185 3.41 18.88 -4.44
CA GLU A 185 4.45 19.54 -3.66
C GLU A 185 5.71 18.69 -3.54
N VAL A 186 5.58 17.38 -3.27
CA VAL A 186 6.73 16.48 -3.22
C VAL A 186 7.43 16.41 -4.58
N VAL A 187 6.67 16.24 -5.66
CA VAL A 187 7.23 16.11 -7.01
C VAL A 187 7.88 17.42 -7.47
N GLU A 188 7.36 18.58 -7.07
CA GLU A 188 7.93 19.89 -7.44
C GLU A 188 9.26 20.16 -6.75
N ARG A 189 9.35 19.88 -5.45
CA ARG A 189 10.61 20.10 -4.71
C ARG A 189 11.69 19.07 -4.97
N MET A 190 11.34 17.90 -5.55
CA MET A 190 12.33 16.88 -5.90
C MET A 190 13.03 17.22 -7.23
N PRO A 191 14.37 17.30 -7.28
CA PRO A 191 15.11 17.73 -8.47
C PRO A 191 14.95 16.77 -9.66
N ARG A 192 14.78 15.49 -9.37
CA ARG A 192 14.58 14.45 -10.40
C ARG A 192 13.60 13.40 -9.90
N VAL A 193 12.48 13.25 -10.60
CA VAL A 193 11.48 12.20 -10.37
C VAL A 193 11.27 11.41 -11.64
N ARG A 194 11.58 10.12 -11.60
CA ARG A 194 11.23 9.23 -12.71
C ARG A 194 9.70 9.15 -12.81
N ARG A 195 9.17 9.10 -14.03
CA ARG A 195 7.72 9.09 -14.29
C ARG A 195 6.99 10.33 -13.79
N ARG A 196 7.68 11.49 -13.68
CA ARG A 196 7.08 12.74 -13.18
C ARG A 196 5.70 13.03 -13.79
N ARG A 197 5.60 13.01 -15.13
CA ARG A 197 4.33 13.28 -15.83
C ARG A 197 3.23 12.29 -15.47
N LEU A 198 3.56 11.01 -15.43
CA LEU A 198 2.62 9.93 -15.08
C LEU A 198 2.12 10.08 -13.65
N ILE A 199 3.01 10.36 -12.68
CA ILE A 199 2.66 10.53 -11.27
C ILE A 199 1.72 11.74 -11.12
N LEU A 200 2.08 12.88 -11.70
CA LEU A 200 1.28 14.11 -11.62
C LEU A 200 -0.09 13.97 -12.30
N SER A 201 -0.14 13.41 -13.53
CA SER A 201 -1.42 13.19 -14.19
C SER A 201 -2.33 12.26 -13.39
N THR A 202 -1.79 11.16 -12.85
CA THR A 202 -2.57 10.23 -12.04
C THR A 202 -3.04 10.88 -10.73
N ALA A 203 -2.21 11.72 -10.10
CA ALA A 203 -2.59 12.45 -8.89
C ALA A 203 -3.70 13.46 -9.18
N THR A 204 -3.60 14.22 -10.28
CA THR A 204 -4.63 15.19 -10.71
C THR A 204 -5.95 14.48 -11.01
N ASP A 205 -5.92 13.35 -11.75
CA ASP A 205 -7.09 12.56 -12.06
C ASP A 205 -7.76 12.02 -10.79
N ALA A 206 -6.96 11.53 -9.85
CA ALA A 206 -7.45 10.98 -8.59
C ALA A 206 -7.99 12.07 -7.64
N ALA A 207 -7.36 13.24 -7.58
CA ALA A 207 -7.81 14.37 -6.77
C ALA A 207 -9.10 14.99 -7.30
N GLY A 208 -9.28 15.03 -8.63
CA GLY A 208 -10.49 15.54 -9.29
C GLY A 208 -11.72 14.64 -9.11
N GLY A 209 -11.65 13.59 -8.29
CA GLY A 209 -12.71 12.59 -8.13
C GLY A 209 -12.86 11.68 -9.36
N ALA A 210 -11.92 11.75 -10.28
CA ALA A 210 -11.83 10.87 -11.42
C ALA A 210 -11.25 9.52 -10.97
N HIS A 211 -12.11 8.57 -10.80
CA HIS A 211 -11.98 7.17 -11.12
C HIS A 211 -10.79 6.39 -10.59
N SER A 212 -11.13 5.34 -9.87
CA SER A 212 -10.19 4.28 -9.54
C SER A 212 -9.48 3.80 -10.82
N LEU A 213 -8.27 3.28 -10.69
CA LEU A 213 -7.58 2.61 -11.83
C LEU A 213 -8.45 1.55 -12.50
N GLY A 214 -9.32 0.91 -11.72
CA GLY A 214 -10.28 -0.03 -12.25
C GLY A 214 -11.25 0.62 -13.24
N GLU A 215 -11.71 1.83 -12.98
CA GLU A 215 -12.59 2.57 -13.88
C GLU A 215 -11.86 2.99 -15.16
N LEU A 216 -10.62 3.48 -15.05
CA LEU A 216 -9.78 3.80 -16.22
C LEU A 216 -9.44 2.55 -17.03
N ASP A 217 -9.14 1.44 -16.38
CA ASP A 217 -8.91 0.16 -17.03
C ASP A 217 -10.17 -0.34 -17.73
N LEU A 218 -11.35 -0.22 -17.08
CA LEU A 218 -12.65 -0.57 -17.66
C LEU A 218 -12.93 0.25 -18.92
N LEU A 219 -12.78 1.58 -18.86
CA LEU A 219 -13.00 2.44 -20.04
C LEU A 219 -12.04 2.13 -21.19
N GLY A 220 -10.78 1.84 -20.87
CA GLY A 220 -9.81 1.38 -21.84
C GLY A 220 -10.20 0.04 -22.48
N LEU A 221 -10.75 -0.89 -21.72
CA LEU A 221 -11.27 -2.15 -22.22
C LEU A 221 -12.49 -1.97 -23.11
N VAL A 222 -13.48 -1.19 -22.67
CA VAL A 222 -14.70 -0.89 -23.41
C VAL A 222 -14.37 -0.32 -24.80
N ARG A 223 -13.48 0.68 -24.86
CA ARG A 223 -13.05 1.30 -26.13
C ARG A 223 -12.33 0.33 -27.05
N ARG A 224 -11.38 -0.46 -26.52
CA ARG A 224 -10.66 -1.47 -27.33
C ARG A 224 -11.57 -2.56 -27.86
N ALA A 225 -12.62 -2.91 -27.13
CA ALA A 225 -13.60 -3.93 -27.50
C ALA A 225 -14.69 -3.44 -28.47
N GLY A 226 -14.71 -2.14 -28.80
CA GLY A 226 -15.75 -1.53 -29.65
C GLY A 226 -17.14 -1.54 -28.98
N LEU A 227 -17.19 -1.57 -27.62
CA LEU A 227 -18.45 -1.49 -26.90
C LEU A 227 -18.93 -0.03 -26.81
N PRO A 228 -20.23 0.22 -26.59
CA PRO A 228 -20.75 1.56 -26.36
C PRO A 228 -20.00 2.28 -25.23
N GLU A 229 -19.85 3.58 -25.34
CA GLU A 229 -19.20 4.36 -24.28
C GLU A 229 -20.18 4.58 -23.11
N PRO A 230 -19.84 4.20 -21.87
CA PRO A 230 -20.69 4.41 -20.72
C PRO A 230 -20.67 5.87 -20.26
N SER A 231 -21.76 6.34 -19.69
CA SER A 231 -21.78 7.58 -18.90
C SER A 231 -20.99 7.38 -17.61
N ARG A 232 -20.21 8.40 -17.22
CA ARG A 232 -19.33 8.36 -16.06
C ARG A 232 -19.98 9.08 -14.88
N GLN A 233 -19.66 8.62 -13.65
CA GLN A 233 -20.09 9.28 -12.42
C GLN A 233 -21.57 9.67 -12.40
N VAL A 234 -22.41 8.79 -12.88
CA VAL A 234 -23.85 9.02 -12.80
C VAL A 234 -24.25 9.00 -11.34
N VAL A 235 -24.80 10.09 -10.85
CA VAL A 235 -25.36 10.17 -9.51
C VAL A 235 -26.80 9.71 -9.57
N ARG A 236 -27.08 8.57 -8.93
CA ARG A 236 -28.45 8.12 -8.70
C ARG A 236 -28.84 8.27 -7.24
N ARG A 237 -30.16 8.29 -6.99
CA ARG A 237 -30.72 8.22 -5.64
C ARG A 237 -31.27 6.82 -5.42
N ASP A 238 -30.88 6.18 -4.31
CA ASP A 238 -31.47 4.91 -3.90
C ASP A 238 -32.91 5.11 -3.37
N SER A 239 -33.59 4.01 -3.08
CA SER A 239 -34.96 4.01 -2.52
C SER A 239 -35.09 4.82 -1.21
N ALA A 240 -33.98 5.05 -0.50
CA ALA A 240 -33.90 5.90 0.70
C ALA A 240 -33.50 7.36 0.39
N GLY A 241 -33.45 7.79 -0.90
CA GLY A 241 -33.10 9.14 -1.34
C GLY A 241 -31.61 9.50 -1.25
N ARG A 242 -30.73 8.58 -0.90
CA ARG A 242 -29.28 8.81 -0.77
C ARG A 242 -28.60 8.83 -2.13
N ARG A 243 -27.67 9.75 -2.32
CA ARG A 243 -26.86 9.82 -3.55
C ARG A 243 -25.93 8.62 -3.66
N ARG A 244 -25.93 7.99 -4.86
CA ARG A 244 -25.05 6.89 -5.25
C ARG A 244 -24.23 7.32 -6.47
N TYR A 245 -22.95 7.02 -6.44
CA TYR A 245 -22.04 7.25 -7.55
C TYR A 245 -21.79 5.92 -8.24
N LEU A 246 -22.06 5.86 -9.55
CA LEU A 246 -21.89 4.67 -10.38
C LEU A 246 -20.57 4.80 -11.16
N ASP A 247 -19.75 3.77 -11.16
CA ASP A 247 -18.43 3.80 -11.80
C ASP A 247 -18.53 3.91 -13.32
N ALA A 248 -19.39 3.09 -13.94
CA ALA A 248 -19.75 3.21 -15.35
C ALA A 248 -21.21 2.77 -15.55
N TYR A 249 -21.96 3.53 -16.33
CA TYR A 249 -23.36 3.26 -16.57
C TYR A 249 -23.70 3.38 -18.05
N PHE A 250 -24.20 2.29 -18.65
CA PHE A 250 -24.71 2.24 -20.01
C PHE A 250 -26.22 2.57 -19.98
N GLU A 251 -26.53 3.86 -19.97
CA GLU A 251 -27.89 4.39 -19.73
C GLU A 251 -28.96 3.77 -20.64
N GLN A 252 -28.68 3.68 -21.95
CA GLN A 252 -29.61 3.18 -22.93
C GLN A 252 -30.04 1.71 -22.66
N TRP A 253 -29.15 0.93 -22.04
CA TRP A 253 -29.37 -0.50 -21.77
C TRP A 253 -29.56 -0.80 -20.29
N ARG A 254 -29.52 0.23 -19.45
CA ARG A 254 -29.63 0.08 -17.99
C ARG A 254 -28.65 -0.95 -17.42
N VAL A 255 -27.45 -0.99 -17.96
CA VAL A 255 -26.35 -1.84 -17.47
C VAL A 255 -25.38 -0.99 -16.67
N HIS A 256 -25.22 -1.32 -15.42
CA HIS A 256 -24.31 -0.69 -14.49
C HIS A 256 -23.10 -1.58 -14.23
N VAL A 257 -21.91 -1.00 -14.17
CA VAL A 257 -20.67 -1.71 -13.83
C VAL A 257 -20.05 -1.05 -12.60
N GLU A 258 -19.78 -1.86 -11.60
CA GLU A 258 -18.98 -1.49 -10.42
C GLU A 258 -17.64 -2.20 -10.46
N VAL A 259 -16.56 -1.46 -10.14
CA VAL A 259 -15.22 -2.01 -10.06
C VAL A 259 -14.76 -1.99 -8.60
N ASP A 260 -14.69 -3.17 -7.98
CA ASP A 260 -14.34 -3.32 -6.58
C ASP A 260 -12.83 -3.24 -6.35
N GLY A 261 -12.40 -2.25 -5.60
CA GLY A 261 -10.99 -2.00 -5.24
C GLY A 261 -10.41 -2.91 -4.16
N GLY A 262 -10.99 -4.09 -3.89
CA GLY A 262 -10.40 -5.10 -2.98
C GLY A 262 -10.53 -4.80 -1.48
N GLN A 263 -11.45 -3.92 -1.05
CA GLN A 263 -11.58 -3.51 0.37
C GLN A 263 -12.71 -4.20 1.17
N HIS A 264 -13.40 -5.20 0.62
CA HIS A 264 -14.59 -5.77 1.27
C HIS A 264 -14.30 -7.10 1.99
N LEU A 265 -13.46 -7.04 3.04
CA LEU A 265 -13.30 -8.14 4.01
C LEU A 265 -14.08 -7.88 5.32
N ASP A 266 -14.80 -6.76 5.43
CA ASP A 266 -15.64 -6.47 6.59
C ASP A 266 -17.08 -6.93 6.34
N PRO A 267 -17.65 -7.85 7.16
CA PRO A 267 -19.02 -8.34 7.01
C PRO A 267 -20.10 -7.25 7.02
N ALA A 268 -19.90 -6.15 7.74
CA ALA A 268 -20.83 -5.04 7.78
C ALA A 268 -20.85 -4.25 6.46
N HIS A 269 -19.70 -4.08 5.82
CA HIS A 269 -19.61 -3.48 4.49
C HIS A 269 -20.18 -4.42 3.42
N ALA A 270 -19.91 -5.73 3.50
CA ALA A 270 -20.47 -6.71 2.58
C ALA A 270 -22.01 -6.73 2.61
N TRP A 271 -22.61 -6.60 3.80
CA TRP A 271 -24.07 -6.51 3.92
C TRP A 271 -24.63 -5.19 3.33
N ALA A 272 -23.98 -4.06 3.57
CA ALA A 272 -24.37 -2.78 2.99
C ALA A 272 -24.29 -2.79 1.46
N ASP A 273 -23.30 -3.48 0.89
CA ASP A 273 -23.11 -3.64 -0.54
C ASP A 273 -24.15 -4.56 -1.16
N MET A 274 -24.46 -5.69 -0.51
CA MET A 274 -25.56 -6.59 -0.97
C MET A 274 -26.92 -5.87 -0.98
N ARG A 275 -27.23 -5.09 0.05
CA ARG A 275 -28.46 -4.29 0.07
C ARG A 275 -28.48 -3.28 -1.08
N ARG A 276 -27.38 -2.60 -1.34
CA ARG A 276 -27.26 -1.66 -2.45
C ARG A 276 -27.49 -2.33 -3.80
N GLN A 277 -26.94 -3.53 -3.99
CA GLN A 277 -27.13 -4.30 -5.22
C GLN A 277 -28.61 -4.74 -5.39
N ASN A 278 -29.25 -5.14 -4.31
CA ASN A 278 -30.66 -5.50 -4.32
C ASN A 278 -31.56 -4.29 -4.66
N ASP A 279 -31.23 -3.09 -4.11
CA ASP A 279 -31.97 -1.87 -4.43
C ASP A 279 -31.89 -1.51 -5.94
N LEU A 280 -30.72 -1.65 -6.56
CA LEU A 280 -30.52 -1.43 -8.00
C LEU A 280 -31.26 -2.48 -8.85
N TRP A 281 -31.28 -3.73 -8.41
CA TRP A 281 -32.02 -4.80 -9.07
C TRP A 281 -33.53 -4.57 -9.04
N VAL A 282 -34.07 -4.09 -7.93
CA VAL A 282 -35.49 -3.72 -7.79
C VAL A 282 -35.87 -2.59 -8.73
N GLU A 283 -34.95 -1.65 -9.01
CA GLU A 283 -35.15 -0.57 -9.98
C GLU A 283 -35.01 -1.02 -11.45
N GLY A 284 -34.67 -2.29 -11.69
CA GLY A 284 -34.59 -2.91 -13.03
C GLY A 284 -33.26 -2.66 -13.76
N ASP A 285 -32.22 -2.21 -13.07
CA ASP A 285 -30.86 -2.10 -13.62
C ASP A 285 -30.11 -3.43 -13.51
N ARG A 286 -29.34 -3.76 -14.55
CA ARG A 286 -28.42 -4.91 -14.51
C ARG A 286 -27.09 -4.47 -13.95
N VAL A 287 -26.65 -5.07 -12.84
CA VAL A 287 -25.40 -4.72 -12.18
C VAL A 287 -24.36 -5.80 -12.42
N LEU A 288 -23.22 -5.41 -12.99
CA LEU A 288 -22.02 -6.24 -13.08
C LEU A 288 -20.97 -5.71 -12.12
N ARG A 289 -20.31 -6.61 -11.40
CA ARG A 289 -19.22 -6.28 -10.48
C ARG A 289 -17.97 -7.02 -10.86
N PHE A 290 -16.89 -6.28 -10.96
CA PHE A 290 -15.58 -6.83 -11.28
C PHE A 290 -14.54 -6.37 -10.25
N PRO A 291 -13.80 -7.30 -9.63
CA PRO A 291 -12.61 -6.92 -8.89
C PRO A 291 -11.61 -6.20 -9.83
N ALA A 292 -11.01 -5.10 -9.38
CA ALA A 292 -10.09 -4.32 -10.22
C ALA A 292 -8.94 -5.12 -10.82
N TRP A 293 -8.47 -6.17 -10.14
CA TRP A 293 -7.43 -7.05 -10.65
C TRP A 293 -7.87 -7.89 -11.87
N VAL A 294 -9.16 -8.26 -11.96
CA VAL A 294 -9.71 -9.07 -13.07
C VAL A 294 -9.66 -8.31 -14.38
N LEU A 295 -9.86 -6.99 -14.36
CA LEU A 295 -9.78 -6.16 -15.57
C LEU A 295 -8.42 -6.24 -16.26
N ARG A 296 -7.38 -6.57 -15.52
CA ARG A 296 -6.00 -6.67 -16.01
C ARG A 296 -5.58 -8.11 -16.29
N ALA A 297 -6.00 -9.04 -15.41
CA ALA A 297 -5.59 -10.44 -15.50
C ALA A 297 -6.46 -11.22 -16.52
N HIS A 298 -7.74 -10.86 -16.63
CA HIS A 298 -8.73 -11.56 -17.46
C HIS A 298 -9.62 -10.58 -18.25
N PRO A 299 -9.02 -9.64 -19.03
CA PRO A 299 -9.78 -8.62 -19.75
C PRO A 299 -10.81 -9.17 -20.71
N GLU A 300 -10.52 -10.32 -21.33
CA GLU A 300 -11.41 -10.97 -22.30
C GLU A 300 -12.68 -11.51 -21.64
N GLU A 301 -12.59 -12.04 -20.43
CA GLU A 301 -13.76 -12.50 -19.66
C GLU A 301 -14.66 -11.32 -19.27
N VAL A 302 -14.06 -10.19 -18.87
CA VAL A 302 -14.80 -8.96 -18.56
C VAL A 302 -15.56 -8.46 -19.79
N ILE A 303 -14.89 -8.40 -20.95
CA ILE A 303 -15.48 -7.98 -22.21
C ILE A 303 -16.61 -8.92 -22.62
N ALA A 304 -16.44 -10.23 -22.46
CA ALA A 304 -17.47 -11.23 -22.80
C ALA A 304 -18.71 -11.04 -21.93
N GLN A 305 -18.56 -10.85 -20.62
CA GLN A 305 -19.67 -10.62 -19.70
C GLN A 305 -20.38 -9.29 -19.97
N LEU A 306 -19.64 -8.21 -20.23
CA LEU A 306 -20.19 -6.90 -20.62
C LEU A 306 -21.04 -7.01 -21.89
N ARG A 307 -20.48 -7.64 -22.92
CA ARG A 307 -21.18 -7.85 -24.21
C ARG A 307 -22.43 -8.67 -24.03
N ALA A 308 -22.38 -9.74 -23.24
CA ALA A 308 -23.55 -10.57 -22.94
C ALA A 308 -24.66 -9.76 -22.22
N ALA A 309 -24.28 -8.95 -21.21
CA ALA A 309 -25.24 -8.12 -20.48
C ALA A 309 -25.87 -7.02 -21.37
N LEU A 310 -25.09 -6.36 -22.21
CA LEU A 310 -25.55 -5.35 -23.14
C LEU A 310 -26.52 -5.97 -24.18
N ARG A 311 -26.16 -7.13 -24.77
CA ARG A 311 -27.03 -7.85 -25.71
C ARG A 311 -28.35 -8.29 -25.06
N ALA A 312 -28.29 -8.84 -23.84
CA ALA A 312 -29.45 -9.19 -23.07
C ALA A 312 -30.35 -7.98 -22.72
N ALA A 313 -29.78 -6.79 -22.78
CA ALA A 313 -30.46 -5.51 -22.59
C ALA A 313 -30.91 -4.85 -23.92
N GLY A 314 -30.72 -5.54 -25.06
CA GLY A 314 -31.18 -5.06 -26.38
C GLY A 314 -30.12 -4.30 -27.21
N TRP A 315 -28.83 -4.36 -26.84
CA TRP A 315 -27.78 -3.83 -27.70
C TRP A 315 -27.56 -4.75 -28.91
N PRO A 316 -27.56 -4.22 -30.16
CA PRO A 316 -27.56 -5.07 -31.37
C PRO A 316 -26.18 -5.55 -31.81
N GLY A 317 -25.07 -5.00 -31.20
CA GLY A 317 -23.73 -5.11 -31.75
C GLY A 317 -22.75 -6.09 -31.12
#